data_d8ecef9eb700df6b459901f035c4a175
#
_entry.id   d8ecef9eb700df6b459901f035c4a175
#
_cell.length_a   1.000
_cell.length_b   1.000
_cell.length_c   1.000
_cell.angle_alpha   90.00
_cell.angle_beta   90.00
_cell.angle_gamma   90.00
#
_symmetry.space_group_name_H-M   'P 1'
#
loop_
_entity.id
_entity.type
_entity.pdbx_description
1 polymer ?
#
loop_
_entity_poly.entity_id
_entity_poly.type
_entity_poly.pdbx_seq_one_letter_code
_entity_poly.pdbx_strand_id
1 'polypeptide(L)'
;CVSAADIIFVILTCAATFGVLVKTGAFHAGIGKVIKKIGMRDLILIPVLMMIFGLGGSMFGMLSEFYGFYPLIIGLMIALGFDAMTGFAVLALGEYIGFMAATLNPYTVAVAQSIAGVELYSGLTFRAICFVVMMGVSAAYLLRYAQRVRKNPEISAVYGDGCVHSFDRS
;
A
#
# COMPACT_ATOMS: atom_id res chain seq x y z
N CYS A 1 -10.71 -26.72 4.21
CA CYS A 1 -10.48 -25.85 5.41
C CYS A 1 -9.01 -25.77 5.79
N VAL A 2 -8.21 -26.85 5.62
CA VAL A 2 -6.79 -26.83 6.01
C VAL A 2 -5.98 -25.83 5.18
N SER A 3 -6.22 -25.73 3.89
CA SER A 3 -5.51 -24.79 2.99
C SER A 3 -5.72 -23.30 3.27
N ALA A 4 -6.77 -22.96 4.03
CA ALA A 4 -7.03 -21.58 4.43
C ALA A 4 -6.48 -21.26 5.85
N ALA A 5 -6.03 -22.27 6.59
CA ALA A 5 -5.56 -22.08 7.95
C ALA A 5 -4.33 -21.19 8.03
N ASP A 6 -3.40 -21.33 7.08
CA ASP A 6 -2.18 -20.53 7.00
C ASP A 6 -2.50 -19.05 6.82
N ILE A 7 -3.44 -18.74 5.92
CA ILE A 7 -3.86 -17.35 5.65
C ILE A 7 -4.54 -16.75 6.89
N ILE A 8 -5.44 -17.50 7.53
CA ILE A 8 -6.13 -17.06 8.76
C ILE A 8 -5.10 -16.80 9.87
N PHE A 9 -4.13 -17.71 10.04
CA PHE A 9 -3.10 -17.58 11.06
C PHE A 9 -2.21 -16.35 10.82
N VAL A 10 -1.80 -16.11 9.58
CA VAL A 10 -1.02 -14.92 9.19
C VAL A 10 -1.80 -13.64 9.51
N ILE A 11 -3.07 -13.55 9.11
CA ILE A 11 -3.89 -12.36 9.36
C ILE A 11 -4.05 -12.11 10.87
N LEU A 12 -4.35 -13.15 11.66
CA LEU A 12 -4.50 -13.03 13.11
C LEU A 12 -3.19 -12.62 13.80
N THR A 13 -2.07 -13.20 13.37
CA THR A 13 -0.75 -12.85 13.92
C THR A 13 -0.37 -11.41 13.58
N CYS A 14 -0.60 -10.97 12.35
CA CYS A 14 -0.41 -9.59 11.94
C CYS A 14 -1.29 -8.65 12.77
N ALA A 15 -2.59 -8.94 12.88
CA ALA A 15 -3.51 -8.11 13.66
C ALA A 15 -3.10 -8.01 15.14
N ALA A 16 -2.67 -9.11 15.76
CA ALA A 16 -2.18 -9.12 17.13
C ALA A 16 -0.91 -8.28 17.29
N THR A 17 0.06 -8.44 16.38
CA THR A 17 1.31 -7.67 16.38
C THR A 17 1.05 -6.17 16.26
N PHE A 18 0.21 -5.77 15.31
CA PHE A 18 -0.16 -4.35 15.15
C PHE A 18 -0.96 -3.83 16.33
N GLY A 19 -1.84 -4.64 16.93
CA GLY A 19 -2.54 -4.29 18.16
C GLY A 19 -1.59 -3.95 19.32
N VAL A 20 -0.51 -4.71 19.47
CA VAL A 20 0.56 -4.43 20.45
C VAL A 20 1.32 -3.16 20.09
N LEU A 21 1.72 -2.98 18.83
CA LEU A 21 2.45 -1.79 18.37
C LEU A 21 1.67 -0.50 18.57
N VAL A 22 0.36 -0.51 18.35
CA VAL A 22 -0.51 0.64 18.61
C VAL A 22 -0.59 0.93 20.11
N LYS A 23 -0.82 -0.09 20.95
CA LYS A 23 -0.93 0.07 22.41
C LYS A 23 0.38 0.53 23.08
N THR A 24 1.53 0.11 22.57
CA THR A 24 2.84 0.52 23.11
C THR A 24 3.25 1.92 22.71
N GLY A 25 2.48 2.60 21.82
CA GLY A 25 2.84 3.93 21.31
C GLY A 25 4.00 3.93 20.32
N ALA A 26 4.61 2.77 20.04
CA ALA A 26 5.70 2.63 19.07
C ALA A 26 5.26 3.08 17.67
N PHE A 27 4.01 2.86 17.36
CA PHE A 27 3.35 3.30 16.14
C PHE A 27 3.39 4.82 15.98
N HIS A 28 2.95 5.57 16.98
CA HIS A 28 2.95 7.04 16.97
C HIS A 28 4.37 7.62 16.94
N ALA A 29 5.29 7.00 17.67
CA ALA A 29 6.70 7.38 17.65
C ALA A 29 7.35 7.14 16.28
N GLY A 30 7.02 6.03 15.61
CA GLY A 30 7.45 5.71 14.26
C GLY A 30 6.95 6.74 13.23
N ILE A 31 5.63 7.01 13.23
CA ILE A 31 5.01 8.04 12.38
C ILE A 31 5.66 9.41 12.61
N GLY A 32 5.84 9.83 13.86
CA GLY A 32 6.47 11.11 14.18
C GLY A 32 7.90 11.26 13.64
N LYS A 33 8.70 10.18 13.66
CA LYS A 33 10.04 10.17 13.05
C LYS A 33 9.99 10.28 11.52
N VAL A 34 9.06 9.57 10.89
CA VAL A 34 8.87 9.59 9.43
C VAL A 34 8.46 11.00 8.99
N ILE A 35 7.49 11.62 9.66
CA ILE A 35 7.05 12.99 9.38
C ILE A 35 8.20 13.98 9.51
N LYS A 36 8.99 13.91 10.58
CA LYS A 36 10.15 14.79 10.79
C LYS A 36 11.22 14.63 9.70
N LYS A 37 11.41 13.42 9.19
CA LYS A 37 12.43 13.12 8.17
C LYS A 37 12.02 13.54 6.76
N ILE A 38 10.72 13.46 6.44
CA ILE A 38 10.19 13.75 5.09
C ILE A 38 10.01 15.25 4.86
N GLY A 39 9.74 16.03 5.92
CA GLY A 39 9.58 17.49 5.82
C GLY A 39 8.46 17.88 4.86
N MET A 40 8.69 18.92 4.03
CA MET A 40 7.68 19.48 3.11
C MET A 40 7.43 18.67 1.81
N ARG A 41 7.95 17.45 1.70
CA ARG A 41 7.83 16.62 0.48
C ARG A 41 6.84 15.46 0.63
N ASP A 42 5.75 15.68 1.32
CA ASP A 42 4.72 14.67 1.66
C ASP A 42 4.14 13.96 0.44
N LEU A 43 3.96 14.68 -0.68
CA LEU A 43 3.43 14.11 -1.92
C LEU A 43 4.34 13.04 -2.55
N ILE A 44 5.65 13.12 -2.36
CA ILE A 44 6.59 12.13 -2.90
C ILE A 44 6.48 10.80 -2.14
N LEU A 45 6.00 10.84 -0.91
CA LEU A 45 5.80 9.63 -0.11
C LEU A 45 4.77 8.67 -0.75
N ILE A 46 3.75 9.21 -1.39
CA ILE A 46 2.69 8.42 -2.05
C ILE A 46 3.28 7.45 -3.09
N PRO A 47 3.98 7.91 -4.14
CA PRO A 47 4.53 7.00 -5.14
C PRO A 47 5.66 6.13 -4.59
N VAL A 48 6.42 6.60 -3.60
CA VAL A 48 7.47 5.80 -2.97
C VAL A 48 6.88 4.61 -2.22
N LEU A 49 5.86 4.82 -1.39
CA LEU A 49 5.19 3.74 -0.68
C LEU A 49 4.49 2.79 -1.65
N MET A 50 3.78 3.31 -2.66
CA MET A 50 3.17 2.47 -3.70
C MET A 50 4.20 1.57 -4.40
N MET A 51 5.38 2.11 -4.69
CA MET A 51 6.46 1.35 -5.31
C MET A 51 7.00 0.26 -4.38
N ILE A 52 7.19 0.55 -3.10
CA ILE A 52 7.67 -0.43 -2.10
C ILE A 52 6.69 -1.60 -1.98
N PHE A 53 5.40 -1.31 -1.78
CA PHE A 53 4.37 -2.35 -1.67
C PHE A 53 4.14 -3.07 -3.01
N GLY A 54 4.22 -2.34 -4.12
CA GLY A 54 4.12 -2.91 -5.46
C GLY A 54 5.24 -3.89 -5.79
N LEU A 55 6.47 -3.57 -5.42
CA LEU A 55 7.60 -4.50 -5.58
C LEU A 55 7.42 -5.74 -4.68
N GLY A 56 6.94 -5.58 -3.45
CA GLY A 56 6.61 -6.71 -2.58
C GLY A 56 5.57 -7.66 -3.22
N GLY A 57 4.49 -7.11 -3.76
CA GLY A 57 3.46 -7.89 -4.47
C GLY A 57 3.99 -8.53 -5.76
N SER A 58 4.78 -7.79 -6.54
CA SER A 58 5.27 -8.23 -7.86
C SER A 58 6.36 -9.30 -7.79
N MET A 59 7.28 -9.21 -6.80
CA MET A 59 8.43 -10.11 -6.69
C MET A 59 8.14 -11.28 -5.76
N PHE A 60 7.55 -11.02 -4.60
CA PHE A 60 7.35 -12.02 -3.55
C PHE A 60 5.93 -12.58 -3.51
N GLY A 61 4.98 -11.92 -4.17
CA GLY A 61 3.57 -12.30 -4.11
C GLY A 61 2.92 -12.03 -2.76
N MET A 62 3.48 -11.08 -2.00
CA MET A 62 2.93 -10.67 -0.71
C MET A 62 1.62 -9.91 -0.92
N LEU A 63 0.54 -10.44 -0.38
CA LEU A 63 -0.79 -9.84 -0.39
C LEU A 63 -1.38 -9.84 1.02
N SER A 64 -1.48 -11.01 1.63
CA SER A 64 -2.07 -11.19 2.97
C SER A 64 -1.24 -10.53 4.07
N GLU A 65 0.07 -10.48 3.91
CA GLU A 65 1.02 -9.89 4.85
C GLU A 65 0.86 -8.37 4.94
N PHE A 66 0.43 -7.74 3.85
CA PHE A 66 0.24 -6.29 3.83
C PHE A 66 -1.03 -5.82 4.56
N TYR A 67 -1.99 -6.69 4.85
CA TYR A 67 -3.19 -6.30 5.59
C TYR A 67 -2.88 -5.68 6.96
N GLY A 68 -1.82 -6.12 7.61
CA GLY A 68 -1.37 -5.52 8.86
C GLY A 68 -0.87 -4.08 8.73
N PHE A 69 -0.43 -3.65 7.55
CA PHE A 69 0.10 -2.31 7.32
C PHE A 69 -0.97 -1.25 7.03
N TYR A 70 -2.22 -1.66 6.73
CA TYR A 70 -3.30 -0.70 6.44
C TYR A 70 -3.50 0.34 7.56
N PRO A 71 -3.65 -0.03 8.84
CA PRO A 71 -3.81 0.96 9.90
C PRO A 71 -2.61 1.92 10.01
N LEU A 72 -1.39 1.40 9.77
CA LEU A 72 -0.16 2.17 9.79
C LEU A 72 -0.15 3.25 8.71
N ILE A 73 -0.38 2.85 7.47
CA ILE A 73 -0.30 3.75 6.31
C ILE A 73 -1.46 4.74 6.31
N ILE A 74 -2.67 4.30 6.67
CA ILE A 74 -3.81 5.20 6.81
C ILE A 74 -3.54 6.25 7.89
N GLY A 75 -3.07 5.84 9.08
CA GLY A 75 -2.72 6.76 10.15
C GLY A 75 -1.59 7.72 9.76
N LEU A 76 -0.59 7.25 9.03
CA LEU A 76 0.49 8.08 8.52
C LEU A 76 -0.04 9.14 7.53
N MET A 77 -0.91 8.75 6.59
CA MET A 77 -1.47 9.69 5.61
C MET A 77 -2.37 10.74 6.25
N ILE A 78 -3.19 10.36 7.24
CA ILE A 78 -4.00 11.29 8.02
C ILE A 78 -3.11 12.28 8.77
N ALA A 79 -2.04 11.80 9.40
CA ALA A 79 -1.09 12.64 10.13
C ALA A 79 -0.32 13.62 9.22
N LEU A 80 -0.19 13.32 7.92
CA LEU A 80 0.39 14.20 6.90
C LEU A 80 -0.63 15.18 6.29
N GLY A 81 -1.89 15.14 6.73
CA GLY A 81 -2.96 16.02 6.23
C GLY A 81 -3.63 15.54 4.95
N PHE A 82 -3.53 14.26 4.64
CA PHE A 82 -4.33 13.58 3.63
C PHE A 82 -5.54 12.89 4.28
N ASP A 83 -6.43 12.33 3.48
CA ASP A 83 -7.57 11.57 3.95
C ASP A 83 -7.25 10.07 4.11
N ALA A 84 -8.12 9.37 4.86
CA ALA A 84 -7.99 7.93 5.06
C ALA A 84 -8.06 7.15 3.74
N MET A 85 -8.83 7.66 2.76
CA MET A 85 -8.96 7.04 1.44
C MET A 85 -7.64 7.07 0.66
N THR A 86 -6.88 8.16 0.75
CA THR A 86 -5.52 8.24 0.18
C THR A 86 -4.61 7.19 0.82
N GLY A 87 -4.65 7.04 2.15
CA GLY A 87 -3.86 6.03 2.86
C GLY A 87 -4.20 4.61 2.44
N PHE A 88 -5.48 4.30 2.37
CA PHE A 88 -5.97 3.01 1.88
C PHE A 88 -5.52 2.75 0.43
N ALA A 89 -5.71 3.74 -0.46
CA ALA A 89 -5.41 3.61 -1.87
C ALA A 89 -3.91 3.45 -2.16
N VAL A 90 -3.03 4.10 -1.39
CA VAL A 90 -1.57 3.92 -1.51
C VAL A 90 -1.20 2.45 -1.38
N LEU A 91 -1.73 1.77 -0.38
CA LEU A 91 -1.40 0.40 -0.09
C LEU A 91 -2.11 -0.54 -1.08
N ALA A 92 -3.44 -0.41 -1.19
CA ALA A 92 -4.26 -1.25 -2.06
C ALA A 92 -3.81 -1.20 -3.53
N LEU A 93 -3.64 0.00 -4.11
CA LEU A 93 -3.18 0.11 -5.50
C LEU A 93 -1.74 -0.38 -5.66
N GLY A 94 -0.86 -0.11 -4.67
CA GLY A 94 0.51 -0.60 -4.71
C GLY A 94 0.55 -2.12 -4.77
N GLU A 95 -0.03 -2.80 -3.78
CA GLU A 95 0.03 -4.26 -3.65
C GLU A 95 -0.69 -4.98 -4.80
N TYR A 96 -1.93 -4.55 -5.15
CA TYR A 96 -2.71 -5.23 -6.20
C TYR A 96 -2.11 -5.05 -7.59
N ILE A 97 -1.60 -3.86 -7.94
CA ILE A 97 -0.91 -3.66 -9.22
C ILE A 97 0.37 -4.48 -9.26
N GLY A 98 1.12 -4.52 -8.14
CA GLY A 98 2.29 -5.38 -8.05
C GLY A 98 1.95 -6.84 -8.28
N PHE A 99 0.92 -7.33 -7.64
CA PHE A 99 0.47 -8.72 -7.76
C PHE A 99 -0.08 -9.04 -9.15
N MET A 100 -0.83 -8.13 -9.78
CA MET A 100 -1.37 -8.30 -11.15
C MET A 100 -0.26 -8.32 -12.21
N ALA A 101 0.69 -7.41 -12.11
CA ALA A 101 1.82 -7.31 -13.02
C ALA A 101 3.01 -8.23 -12.63
N ALA A 102 2.76 -9.21 -11.79
CA ALA A 102 3.70 -10.13 -11.17
C ALA A 102 4.93 -10.43 -12.04
N THR A 103 6.11 -9.96 -11.61
CA THR A 103 7.37 -10.18 -12.35
C THR A 103 8.00 -11.52 -12.02
N LEU A 104 8.32 -11.73 -10.74
CA LEU A 104 8.99 -12.93 -10.21
C LEU A 104 8.12 -13.72 -9.24
N ASN A 105 6.84 -13.37 -9.11
CA ASN A 105 5.93 -13.94 -8.13
C ASN A 105 5.85 -15.47 -8.26
N PRO A 106 6.30 -16.22 -7.24
CA PRO A 106 6.32 -17.68 -7.30
C PRO A 106 4.92 -18.29 -7.24
N TYR A 107 3.96 -17.63 -6.61
CA TYR A 107 2.60 -18.15 -6.40
C TYR A 107 1.71 -18.04 -7.63
N THR A 108 1.97 -17.09 -8.51
CA THR A 108 1.15 -16.88 -9.73
C THR A 108 1.95 -17.23 -10.98
N VAL A 109 3.04 -16.53 -11.23
CA VAL A 109 3.80 -16.64 -12.49
C VAL A 109 4.50 -18.00 -12.61
N ALA A 110 5.25 -18.41 -11.57
CA ALA A 110 5.99 -19.65 -11.63
C ALA A 110 5.03 -20.86 -11.72
N VAL A 111 3.93 -20.85 -10.98
CA VAL A 111 2.92 -21.92 -11.04
C VAL A 111 2.26 -21.96 -12.41
N ALA A 112 1.81 -20.83 -12.95
CA ALA A 112 1.19 -20.78 -14.26
C ALA A 112 2.14 -21.26 -15.38
N GLN A 113 3.41 -20.86 -15.32
CA GLN A 113 4.40 -21.26 -16.30
C GLN A 113 4.77 -22.75 -16.20
N SER A 114 4.86 -23.29 -14.99
CA SER A 114 5.11 -24.72 -14.79
C SER A 114 3.98 -25.59 -15.34
N ILE A 115 2.73 -25.15 -15.17
CA ILE A 115 1.55 -25.85 -15.74
C ILE A 115 1.52 -25.74 -17.25
N ALA A 116 1.87 -24.58 -17.82
CA ALA A 116 1.90 -24.35 -19.24
C ALA A 116 3.10 -25.00 -19.95
N GLY A 117 4.06 -25.54 -19.21
CA GLY A 117 5.26 -26.17 -19.76
C GLY A 117 6.21 -25.21 -20.47
N VAL A 118 6.15 -23.91 -20.15
CA VAL A 118 7.04 -22.88 -20.66
C VAL A 118 8.18 -22.60 -19.69
N GLU A 119 9.27 -22.03 -20.21
CA GLU A 119 10.43 -21.69 -19.38
C GLU A 119 10.06 -20.71 -18.26
N LEU A 120 10.54 -20.99 -17.04
CA LEU A 120 10.28 -20.17 -15.86
C LEU A 120 10.79 -18.74 -16.07
N TYR A 121 9.96 -17.79 -15.69
CA TYR A 121 10.21 -16.34 -15.82
C TYR A 121 10.37 -15.84 -17.26
N SER A 122 9.97 -16.62 -18.27
CA SER A 122 9.87 -16.13 -19.64
C SER A 122 8.90 -14.92 -19.69
N GLY A 123 9.23 -13.94 -20.55
CA GLY A 123 8.43 -12.70 -20.66
C GLY A 123 8.59 -11.71 -19.49
N LEU A 124 9.64 -11.84 -18.66
CA LEU A 124 9.92 -10.94 -17.54
C LEU A 124 9.96 -9.47 -17.95
N THR A 125 10.63 -9.16 -19.07
CA THR A 125 10.75 -7.79 -19.58
C THR A 125 9.40 -7.17 -19.90
N PHE A 126 8.51 -7.91 -20.54
CA PHE A 126 7.15 -7.44 -20.83
C PHE A 126 6.36 -7.15 -19.54
N ARG A 127 6.43 -8.05 -18.55
CA ARG A 127 5.76 -7.85 -17.26
C ARG A 127 6.34 -6.68 -16.48
N ALA A 128 7.65 -6.48 -16.51
CA ALA A 128 8.29 -5.32 -15.90
C ALA A 128 7.83 -4.00 -16.54
N ILE A 129 7.69 -3.95 -17.85
CA ILE A 129 7.14 -2.78 -18.55
C ILE A 129 5.68 -2.55 -18.11
N CYS A 130 4.85 -3.58 -18.11
CA CYS A 130 3.47 -3.49 -17.63
C CYS A 130 3.39 -2.99 -16.18
N PHE A 131 4.24 -3.50 -15.29
CA PHE A 131 4.33 -3.06 -13.91
C PHE A 131 4.62 -1.55 -13.82
N VAL A 132 5.65 -1.07 -14.52
CA VAL A 132 6.04 0.35 -14.50
C VAL A 132 4.94 1.25 -15.05
N VAL A 133 4.31 0.86 -16.17
CA VAL A 133 3.22 1.63 -16.77
C VAL A 133 2.00 1.70 -15.85
N MET A 134 1.53 0.56 -15.35
CA MET A 134 0.36 0.51 -14.47
C MET A 134 0.61 1.26 -13.16
N MET A 135 1.79 1.09 -12.56
CA MET A 135 2.19 1.78 -11.35
C MET A 135 2.28 3.29 -11.59
N GLY A 136 2.87 3.71 -12.70
CA GLY A 136 3.00 5.13 -13.06
C GLY A 136 1.63 5.81 -13.26
N VAL A 137 0.72 5.17 -13.98
CA VAL A 137 -0.65 5.69 -14.20
C VAL A 137 -1.39 5.80 -12.86
N SER A 138 -1.33 4.76 -12.02
CA SER A 138 -2.03 4.75 -10.73
C SER A 138 -1.44 5.75 -9.75
N ALA A 139 -0.11 5.88 -9.70
CA ALA A 139 0.55 6.90 -8.88
C ALA A 139 0.18 8.31 -9.33
N ALA A 140 0.15 8.57 -10.64
CA ALA A 140 -0.27 9.87 -11.18
C ALA A 140 -1.73 10.19 -10.84
N TYR A 141 -2.62 9.21 -10.93
CA TYR A 141 -4.01 9.36 -10.54
C TYR A 141 -4.16 9.68 -9.05
N LEU A 142 -3.51 8.88 -8.20
CA LEU A 142 -3.58 9.05 -6.75
C LEU A 142 -2.95 10.36 -6.28
N LEU A 143 -1.85 10.79 -6.89
CA LEU A 143 -1.26 12.11 -6.63
C LEU A 143 -2.22 13.26 -6.96
N ARG A 144 -2.92 13.17 -8.10
CA ARG A 144 -3.92 14.17 -8.47
C ARG A 144 -5.10 14.18 -7.49
N TYR A 145 -5.55 13.01 -7.05
CA TYR A 145 -6.60 12.87 -6.04
C TYR A 145 -6.16 13.50 -4.71
N ALA A 146 -5.01 13.10 -4.18
CA ALA A 146 -4.46 13.61 -2.94
C ALA A 146 -4.27 15.14 -2.94
N GLN A 147 -3.81 15.71 -4.07
CA GLN A 147 -3.69 17.16 -4.23
C GLN A 147 -5.05 17.88 -4.23
N ARG A 148 -6.09 17.27 -4.82
CA ARG A 148 -7.45 17.83 -4.83
C ARG A 148 -8.06 17.82 -3.45
N VAL A 149 -7.97 16.69 -2.74
CA VAL A 149 -8.46 16.54 -1.36
C VAL A 149 -7.76 17.53 -0.42
N ARG A 150 -6.45 17.71 -0.58
CA ARG A 150 -5.67 18.66 0.23
C ARG A 150 -6.11 20.11 0.01
N LYS A 151 -6.56 20.46 -1.22
CA LYS A 151 -7.07 21.79 -1.53
C LYS A 151 -8.51 22.00 -1.07
N ASN A 152 -9.35 20.99 -1.25
CA ASN A 152 -10.77 21.00 -0.92
C ASN A 152 -11.12 19.69 -0.20
N PRO A 153 -11.08 19.68 1.14
CA PRO A 153 -11.39 18.47 1.93
C PRO A 153 -12.78 17.88 1.70
N GLU A 154 -13.73 18.73 1.26
CA GLU A 154 -15.11 18.32 0.96
C GLU A 154 -15.21 17.31 -0.21
N ILE A 155 -14.17 17.24 -1.06
CA ILE A 155 -14.12 16.30 -2.21
C ILE A 155 -13.70 14.89 -1.74
N SER A 156 -13.23 14.75 -0.50
CA SER A 156 -12.85 13.46 0.04
C SER A 156 -14.03 12.49 0.07
N ALA A 157 -13.80 11.25 -0.36
CA ALA A 157 -14.81 10.19 -0.32
C ALA A 157 -15.26 9.83 1.11
N VAL A 158 -14.50 10.23 2.13
CA VAL A 158 -14.76 10.00 3.56
C VAL A 158 -15.01 11.30 4.33
N TYR A 159 -15.46 12.34 3.63
CA TYR A 159 -15.82 13.61 4.26
C TYR A 159 -17.05 13.44 5.16
N GLY A 160 -16.96 13.90 6.40
CA GLY A 160 -18.04 13.77 7.38
C GLY A 160 -17.93 12.59 8.35
N ASP A 161 -17.12 11.57 8.06
CA ASP A 161 -16.96 10.39 8.93
C ASP A 161 -15.88 10.57 10.02
N GLY A 162 -15.42 11.81 10.25
CA GLY A 162 -14.36 12.12 11.24
C GLY A 162 -12.96 11.62 10.84
N CYS A 163 -12.83 11.01 9.67
CA CYS A 163 -11.56 10.49 9.12
C CYS A 163 -10.75 11.53 8.35
N VAL A 164 -11.24 12.75 8.26
CA VAL A 164 -10.53 13.90 7.71
C VAL A 164 -10.21 14.83 8.86
N HIS A 165 -8.97 14.88 9.29
CA HIS A 165 -8.53 15.91 10.22
C HIS A 165 -8.57 17.27 9.52
N SER A 166 -9.52 18.11 9.89
CA SER A 166 -9.41 19.55 9.69
C SER A 166 -8.19 20.00 10.53
N PHE A 167 -7.05 20.19 9.89
CA PHE A 167 -5.97 20.92 10.50
C PHE A 167 -6.43 22.37 10.63
N ASP A 168 -6.99 22.70 11.78
CA ASP A 168 -7.16 24.07 12.20
C ASP A 168 -5.74 24.65 12.37
N ARG A 169 -5.35 25.46 11.39
CA ARG A 169 -4.12 26.25 11.45
C ARG A 169 -4.43 27.49 12.28
N SER A 170 -4.49 27.34 13.60
CA SER A 170 -4.36 28.47 14.53
C SER A 170 -2.89 28.69 14.87
#